data_dab5e51d2922f28a9dd2622f25a6bd02
#
_entry.id   dab5e51d2922f28a9dd2622f25a6bd02
#
_cell.length_a   1.000
_cell.length_b   1.000
_cell.length_c   1.000
_cell.angle_alpha   90.00
_cell.angle_beta   90.00
_cell.angle_gamma   90.00
#
_symmetry.space_group_name_H-M   'P 1'
#
loop_
_entity.id
_entity.type
_entity.pdbx_description
1 polymer ?
#
loop_
_entity_poly.entity_id
_entity_poly.type
_entity_poly.pdbx_seq_one_letter_code
_entity_poly.pdbx_strand_id
1 'polypeptide(L)'
;MVLSSYAKINLSLRINSKRKDGLHEIQSYFCLINLSDKINLKKIKEKKDKIFFKGPFSKLVNKNKNSIINLFKFLRKLKIISNYYSVSINKNIPVFGGLGGGTGNAASILKVLLKGKISKSLLNKAESIIGTDLRLFFCKQGFLSNLKNITYFRKKKLFFILVKPNIRCSTKEIYSKVRKYSKKQLLSQNKINTKNKFINVISQENNDLQSIVEKKYPIIKKLLIAIRDEKGCCFSRMTGSGSVCYGLFKDQITAKKALNKLKIKFPSFWFSFAKTV
;
A
#
# COMPACT_ATOMS: atom_id res chain seq x y z
N MET A 1 10.02 -1.56 -22.06
CA MET A 1 9.61 -0.35 -21.30
C MET A 1 9.87 -0.58 -19.81
N VAL A 2 10.46 0.39 -19.12
CA VAL A 2 10.74 0.31 -17.67
C VAL A 2 9.75 1.19 -16.92
N LEU A 3 9.11 0.63 -15.88
CA LEU A 3 8.09 1.28 -15.06
C LEU A 3 8.51 1.30 -13.59
N SER A 4 8.13 2.34 -12.87
CA SER A 4 8.21 2.40 -11.41
C SER A 4 6.82 2.14 -10.82
N SER A 5 6.68 1.05 -10.07
CA SER A 5 5.47 0.72 -9.34
C SER A 5 5.63 1.13 -7.88
N TYR A 6 5.01 2.22 -7.49
CA TYR A 6 5.14 2.81 -6.16
C TYR A 6 4.37 2.02 -5.11
N ALA A 7 4.88 2.02 -3.87
CA ALA A 7 4.16 1.52 -2.70
C ALA A 7 3.09 2.53 -2.25
N LYS A 8 2.07 2.05 -1.55
CA LYS A 8 1.09 2.91 -0.86
C LYS A 8 1.24 2.82 0.65
N ILE A 9 0.87 3.89 1.36
CA ILE A 9 0.66 3.88 2.80
C ILE A 9 -0.81 4.24 3.07
N ASN A 10 -1.47 3.46 3.93
CA ASN A 10 -2.70 3.91 4.58
C ASN A 10 -2.29 4.82 5.74
N LEU A 11 -2.60 6.12 5.64
CA LEU A 11 -2.36 7.10 6.69
C LEU A 11 -3.39 6.97 7.82
N SER A 12 -4.57 6.45 7.52
CA SER A 12 -5.57 5.93 8.44
C SER A 12 -6.25 4.71 7.84
N LEU A 13 -6.93 3.92 8.64
CA LEU A 13 -7.78 2.84 8.15
C LEU A 13 -8.93 2.63 9.14
N ARG A 14 -10.13 3.06 8.75
CA ARG A 14 -11.37 2.83 9.49
C ARG A 14 -12.15 1.70 8.85
N ILE A 15 -12.70 0.82 9.65
CA ILE A 15 -13.57 -0.27 9.21
C ILE A 15 -14.98 0.07 9.66
N ASN A 16 -15.86 0.40 8.71
CA ASN A 16 -17.20 0.89 9.02
C ASN A 16 -18.25 -0.21 9.14
N SER A 17 -18.09 -1.31 8.41
CA SER A 17 -19.00 -2.46 8.44
C SER A 17 -18.41 -3.66 7.71
N LYS A 18 -19.01 -4.84 7.94
CA LYS A 18 -18.78 -6.03 7.11
C LYS A 18 -19.90 -6.12 6.07
N ARG A 19 -19.55 -6.37 4.82
CA ARG A 19 -20.46 -6.48 3.68
C ARG A 19 -20.96 -7.93 3.53
N LYS A 20 -22.06 -8.12 2.80
CA LYS A 20 -22.62 -9.44 2.46
C LYS A 20 -21.65 -10.30 1.64
N ASP A 21 -20.78 -9.69 0.82
CA ASP A 21 -19.73 -10.36 0.03
C ASP A 21 -18.48 -10.76 0.84
N GLY A 22 -18.50 -10.59 2.16
CA GLY A 22 -17.41 -10.92 3.08
C GLY A 22 -16.30 -9.86 3.14
N LEU A 23 -16.33 -8.85 2.29
CA LEU A 23 -15.41 -7.70 2.37
C LEU A 23 -15.84 -6.76 3.50
N HIS A 24 -14.93 -5.84 3.86
CA HIS A 24 -15.22 -4.78 4.81
C HIS A 24 -15.32 -3.43 4.10
N GLU A 25 -16.32 -2.64 4.46
CA GLU A 25 -16.40 -1.25 4.05
C GLU A 25 -15.39 -0.45 4.85
N ILE A 26 -14.49 0.24 4.15
CA ILE A 26 -13.38 0.95 4.76
C ILE A 26 -13.31 2.41 4.31
N GLN A 27 -12.77 3.25 5.19
CA GLN A 27 -12.34 4.61 4.89
C GLN A 27 -10.85 4.74 5.20
N SER A 28 -10.11 5.50 4.37
CA SER A 28 -8.67 5.63 4.55
C SER A 28 -8.13 6.90 3.89
N TYR A 29 -7.41 7.71 4.65
CA TYR A 29 -6.42 8.59 4.03
C TYR A 29 -5.25 7.74 3.56
N PHE A 30 -4.77 7.99 2.34
CA PHE A 30 -3.66 7.23 1.77
C PHE A 30 -2.76 8.10 0.90
N CYS A 31 -1.54 7.64 0.69
CA CYS A 31 -0.62 8.22 -0.28
C CYS A 31 0.28 7.17 -0.93
N LEU A 32 0.72 7.45 -2.14
CA LEU A 32 1.84 6.73 -2.75
C LEU A 32 3.17 7.35 -2.28
N ILE A 33 4.18 6.49 -2.12
CA ILE A 33 5.52 6.86 -1.67
C ILE A 33 6.57 6.40 -2.68
N ASN A 34 7.74 7.03 -2.65
CA ASN A 34 8.82 6.80 -3.61
C ASN A 34 9.56 5.45 -3.45
N LEU A 35 9.19 4.62 -2.46
CA LEU A 35 9.57 3.21 -2.44
C LEU A 35 8.86 2.50 -3.61
N SER A 36 9.58 1.83 -4.49
CA SER A 36 8.99 1.25 -5.69
C SER A 36 9.65 -0.04 -6.14
N ASP A 37 8.85 -0.94 -6.72
CA ASP A 37 9.35 -2.01 -7.56
C ASP A 37 9.68 -1.44 -8.96
N LYS A 38 10.66 -2.03 -9.63
CA LYS A 38 10.98 -1.72 -11.03
C LYS A 38 10.48 -2.85 -11.91
N ILE A 39 9.68 -2.50 -12.92
CA ILE A 39 9.07 -3.47 -13.83
C ILE A 39 9.61 -3.22 -15.23
N ASN A 40 10.17 -4.24 -15.86
CA ASN A 40 10.47 -4.24 -17.29
C ASN A 40 9.40 -5.06 -17.99
N LEU A 41 8.62 -4.40 -18.87
CA LEU A 41 7.53 -4.99 -19.66
C LEU A 41 7.92 -4.99 -21.14
N LYS A 42 7.92 -6.15 -21.78
CA LYS A 42 8.22 -6.33 -23.20
C LYS A 42 7.17 -7.25 -23.84
N LYS A 43 6.61 -6.84 -24.97
CA LYS A 43 5.81 -7.73 -25.82
C LYS A 43 6.72 -8.80 -26.43
N ILE A 44 6.23 -10.03 -26.52
CA ILE A 44 6.97 -11.18 -27.05
C ILE A 44 6.14 -11.91 -28.11
N LYS A 45 6.81 -12.69 -28.98
CA LYS A 45 6.16 -13.47 -30.03
C LYS A 45 5.66 -14.85 -29.54
N GLU A 46 6.17 -15.32 -28.40
CA GLU A 46 5.79 -16.61 -27.84
C GLU A 46 4.33 -16.62 -27.39
N LYS A 47 3.72 -17.80 -27.38
CA LYS A 47 2.29 -18.03 -27.02
C LYS A 47 2.06 -18.16 -25.50
N LYS A 48 2.99 -17.70 -24.66
CA LYS A 48 2.90 -17.77 -23.20
C LYS A 48 3.64 -16.59 -22.54
N ASP A 49 3.04 -16.00 -21.48
CA ASP A 49 3.71 -14.97 -20.70
C ASP A 49 4.88 -15.52 -19.91
N LYS A 50 5.95 -14.74 -19.83
CA LYS A 50 7.14 -15.03 -19.01
C LYS A 50 7.20 -14.01 -17.88
N ILE A 51 7.09 -14.44 -16.62
CA ILE A 51 7.07 -13.54 -15.47
C ILE A 51 8.20 -13.93 -14.52
N PHE A 52 9.12 -13.00 -14.29
CA PHE A 52 10.30 -13.19 -13.47
C PHE A 52 10.32 -12.19 -12.32
N PHE A 53 10.76 -12.67 -11.16
CA PHE A 53 10.96 -11.83 -9.98
C PHE A 53 12.41 -11.90 -9.53
N LYS A 54 13.02 -10.73 -9.31
CA LYS A 54 14.36 -10.54 -8.73
C LYS A 54 14.29 -9.50 -7.61
N GLY A 55 15.39 -9.29 -6.90
CA GLY A 55 15.49 -8.35 -5.79
C GLY A 55 15.17 -8.99 -4.43
N PRO A 56 15.31 -8.20 -3.35
CA PRO A 56 15.38 -8.72 -1.97
C PRO A 56 14.10 -9.46 -1.52
N PHE A 57 12.95 -9.13 -2.09
CA PHE A 57 11.68 -9.76 -1.71
C PHE A 57 11.11 -10.73 -2.75
N SER A 58 11.87 -11.08 -3.78
CA SER A 58 11.43 -11.95 -4.88
C SER A 58 11.09 -13.37 -4.43
N LYS A 59 11.88 -13.95 -3.50
CA LYS A 59 11.66 -15.31 -2.97
C LYS A 59 10.33 -15.48 -2.25
N LEU A 60 9.70 -14.39 -1.79
CA LEU A 60 8.42 -14.40 -1.09
C LEU A 60 7.21 -14.30 -2.02
N VAL A 61 7.42 -14.13 -3.32
CA VAL A 61 6.33 -14.04 -4.32
C VAL A 61 5.98 -15.44 -4.82
N ASN A 62 4.69 -15.77 -4.81
CA ASN A 62 4.24 -17.01 -5.44
C ASN A 62 4.33 -16.88 -6.96
N LYS A 63 5.20 -17.68 -7.58
CA LYS A 63 5.46 -17.62 -9.03
C LYS A 63 4.25 -18.08 -9.85
N ASN A 64 3.44 -18.98 -9.33
CA ASN A 64 2.31 -19.60 -10.04
C ASN A 64 0.98 -18.87 -9.78
N LYS A 65 0.88 -18.06 -8.72
CA LYS A 65 -0.33 -17.33 -8.35
C LYS A 65 0.03 -15.93 -7.84
N ASN A 66 -0.09 -14.93 -8.71
CA ASN A 66 0.19 -13.53 -8.36
C ASN A 66 -0.69 -12.56 -9.17
N SER A 67 -0.70 -11.30 -8.75
CA SER A 67 -1.55 -10.24 -9.32
C SER A 67 -1.33 -10.03 -10.81
N ILE A 68 -0.13 -10.30 -11.35
CA ILE A 68 0.17 -10.09 -12.77
C ILE A 68 -0.41 -11.21 -13.62
N ILE A 69 -0.28 -12.46 -13.17
CA ILE A 69 -0.93 -13.61 -13.83
C ILE A 69 -2.45 -13.39 -13.87
N ASN A 70 -3.03 -12.97 -12.74
CA ASN A 70 -4.46 -12.70 -12.66
C ASN A 70 -4.87 -11.56 -13.60
N LEU A 71 -4.07 -10.49 -13.68
CA LEU A 71 -4.30 -9.36 -14.60
C LEU A 71 -4.31 -9.82 -16.06
N PHE A 72 -3.28 -10.55 -16.50
CA PHE A 72 -3.20 -10.99 -17.90
C PHE A 72 -4.33 -11.95 -18.27
N LYS A 73 -4.66 -12.92 -17.40
CA LYS A 73 -5.81 -13.81 -17.58
C LYS A 73 -7.12 -13.02 -17.72
N PHE A 74 -7.33 -12.05 -16.85
CA PHE A 74 -8.50 -11.17 -16.86
C PHE A 74 -8.61 -10.36 -18.15
N LEU A 75 -7.54 -9.69 -18.58
CA LEU A 75 -7.55 -8.87 -19.79
C LEU A 75 -7.75 -9.71 -21.07
N ARG A 76 -7.22 -10.93 -21.14
CA ARG A 76 -7.46 -11.86 -22.26
C ARG A 76 -8.89 -12.37 -22.28
N LYS A 77 -9.45 -12.73 -21.11
CA LYS A 77 -10.86 -13.14 -21.01
C LYS A 77 -11.81 -12.06 -21.56
N LEU A 78 -11.46 -10.78 -21.37
CA LEU A 78 -12.20 -9.64 -21.91
C LEU A 78 -11.82 -9.27 -23.34
N LYS A 79 -10.93 -10.03 -24.00
CA LYS A 79 -10.40 -9.74 -25.35
C LYS A 79 -9.73 -8.35 -25.48
N ILE A 80 -9.28 -7.77 -24.36
CA ILE A 80 -8.61 -6.46 -24.33
C ILE A 80 -7.16 -6.56 -24.81
N ILE A 81 -6.48 -7.67 -24.53
CA ILE A 81 -5.16 -7.97 -25.05
C ILE A 81 -5.15 -9.34 -25.72
N SER A 82 -4.44 -9.45 -26.85
CA SER A 82 -4.14 -10.71 -27.56
C SER A 82 -2.68 -11.11 -27.42
N ASN A 83 -1.79 -10.14 -27.17
CA ASN A 83 -0.35 -10.34 -27.09
C ASN A 83 0.09 -11.02 -25.79
N TYR A 84 1.28 -11.64 -25.84
CA TYR A 84 1.98 -12.17 -24.70
C TYR A 84 3.15 -11.26 -24.30
N TYR A 85 3.54 -11.34 -23.03
CA TYR A 85 4.50 -10.41 -22.44
C TYR A 85 5.57 -11.12 -21.62
N SER A 86 6.80 -10.62 -21.73
CA SER A 86 7.87 -10.87 -20.77
C SER A 86 7.87 -9.75 -19.74
N VAL A 87 7.75 -10.11 -18.46
CA VAL A 87 7.69 -9.18 -17.33
C VAL A 87 8.79 -9.54 -16.35
N SER A 88 9.76 -8.66 -16.16
CA SER A 88 10.79 -8.80 -15.11
C SER A 88 10.58 -7.74 -14.04
N ILE A 89 10.46 -8.17 -12.77
CA ILE A 89 10.16 -7.30 -11.64
C ILE A 89 11.28 -7.38 -10.61
N ASN A 90 11.89 -6.22 -10.34
CA ASN A 90 12.79 -6.07 -9.20
C ASN A 90 11.97 -5.69 -7.96
N LYS A 91 11.78 -6.66 -7.04
CA LYS A 91 10.95 -6.57 -5.84
C LYS A 91 11.69 -5.87 -4.70
N ASN A 92 11.49 -4.56 -4.58
CA ASN A 92 12.04 -3.73 -3.50
C ASN A 92 11.00 -3.43 -2.41
N ILE A 93 9.70 -3.56 -2.75
CA ILE A 93 8.61 -3.40 -1.79
C ILE A 93 8.44 -4.70 -1.02
N PRO A 94 8.51 -4.68 0.34
CA PRO A 94 8.28 -5.85 1.17
C PRO A 94 6.95 -6.55 0.90
N VAL A 95 6.99 -7.87 0.74
CA VAL A 95 5.80 -8.71 0.67
C VAL A 95 5.23 -8.91 2.08
N PHE A 96 3.91 -9.02 2.21
CA PHE A 96 3.20 -9.11 3.50
C PHE A 96 3.44 -7.90 4.42
N GLY A 97 3.61 -6.71 3.83
CA GLY A 97 3.90 -5.47 4.56
C GLY A 97 2.74 -4.46 4.62
N GLY A 98 1.58 -4.74 4.03
CA GLY A 98 0.47 -3.77 3.95
C GLY A 98 0.72 -2.60 2.98
N LEU A 99 1.78 -2.67 2.15
CA LEU A 99 2.22 -1.62 1.21
C LEU A 99 1.64 -1.76 -0.21
N GLY A 100 0.87 -2.81 -0.48
CA GLY A 100 0.17 -3.01 -1.75
C GLY A 100 1.06 -3.30 -2.96
N GLY A 101 2.30 -3.80 -2.78
CA GLY A 101 3.28 -3.94 -3.86
C GLY A 101 2.81 -4.81 -5.03
N GLY A 102 2.14 -5.95 -4.77
CA GLY A 102 1.61 -6.81 -5.85
C GLY A 102 0.49 -6.14 -6.64
N THR A 103 -0.45 -5.51 -5.95
CA THR A 103 -1.56 -4.76 -6.57
C THR A 103 -1.04 -3.54 -7.33
N GLY A 104 -0.03 -2.84 -6.79
CA GLY A 104 0.64 -1.72 -7.46
C GLY A 104 1.32 -2.14 -8.76
N ASN A 105 1.98 -3.31 -8.77
CA ASN A 105 2.61 -3.85 -9.97
C ASN A 105 1.56 -4.12 -11.06
N ALA A 106 0.44 -4.74 -10.72
CA ALA A 106 -0.68 -4.96 -11.64
C ALA A 106 -1.28 -3.64 -12.13
N ALA A 107 -1.48 -2.65 -11.24
CA ALA A 107 -1.98 -1.33 -11.61
C ALA A 107 -1.05 -0.59 -12.60
N SER A 108 0.26 -0.68 -12.38
CA SER A 108 1.26 -0.05 -13.25
C SER A 108 1.27 -0.66 -14.65
N ILE A 109 1.17 -1.98 -14.75
CA ILE A 109 1.06 -2.70 -16.02
C ILE A 109 -0.28 -2.35 -16.69
N LEU A 110 -1.40 -2.38 -15.96
CA LEU A 110 -2.72 -2.06 -16.48
C LEU A 110 -2.78 -0.65 -17.10
N LYS A 111 -2.19 0.36 -16.42
CA LYS A 111 -2.09 1.73 -16.95
C LYS A 111 -1.39 1.78 -18.31
N VAL A 112 -0.31 1.05 -18.46
CA VAL A 112 0.47 1.03 -19.71
C VAL A 112 -0.28 0.32 -20.82
N LEU A 113 -0.82 -0.86 -20.54
CA LEU A 113 -1.55 -1.65 -21.56
C LEU A 113 -2.78 -0.91 -22.09
N LEU A 114 -3.44 -0.11 -21.25
CA LEU A 114 -4.61 0.67 -21.62
C LEU A 114 -4.30 2.14 -21.93
N LYS A 115 -3.03 2.51 -22.06
CA LYS A 115 -2.58 3.90 -22.32
C LYS A 115 -3.24 4.92 -21.37
N GLY A 116 -3.46 4.54 -20.11
CA GLY A 116 -4.12 5.37 -19.10
C GLY A 116 -5.64 5.45 -19.19
N LYS A 117 -6.26 4.95 -20.24
CA LYS A 117 -7.73 5.01 -20.48
C LYS A 117 -8.42 3.80 -19.85
N ILE A 118 -8.86 3.94 -18.58
CA ILE A 118 -9.51 2.87 -17.83
C ILE A 118 -10.91 3.31 -17.45
N SER A 119 -11.93 2.61 -17.95
CA SER A 119 -13.32 2.90 -17.56
C SER A 119 -13.59 2.48 -16.11
N LYS A 120 -14.55 3.14 -15.46
CA LYS A 120 -14.98 2.83 -14.10
C LYS A 120 -15.47 1.37 -13.99
N SER A 121 -16.18 0.88 -15.02
CA SER A 121 -16.65 -0.50 -15.08
C SER A 121 -15.50 -1.50 -15.11
N LEU A 122 -14.51 -1.28 -15.99
CA LEU A 122 -13.33 -2.14 -16.09
C LEU A 122 -12.51 -2.13 -14.78
N LEU A 123 -12.34 -0.97 -14.16
CA LEU A 123 -11.64 -0.84 -12.88
C LEU A 123 -12.35 -1.65 -11.79
N ASN A 124 -13.68 -1.55 -11.66
CA ASN A 124 -14.46 -2.32 -10.71
C ASN A 124 -14.31 -3.85 -10.90
N LYS A 125 -14.34 -4.32 -12.16
CA LYS A 125 -14.11 -5.74 -12.49
C LYS A 125 -12.68 -6.18 -12.17
N ALA A 126 -11.68 -5.33 -12.44
CA ALA A 126 -10.28 -5.64 -12.15
C ALA A 126 -10.02 -5.73 -10.63
N GLU A 127 -10.66 -4.90 -9.81
CA GLU A 127 -10.52 -4.91 -8.36
C GLU A 127 -10.98 -6.22 -7.71
N SER A 128 -12.04 -6.82 -8.19
CA SER A 128 -12.52 -8.11 -7.66
C SER A 128 -11.53 -9.27 -7.90
N ILE A 129 -10.64 -9.13 -8.87
CA ILE A 129 -9.68 -10.18 -9.27
C ILE A 129 -8.27 -9.90 -8.74
N ILE A 130 -7.86 -8.64 -8.76
CA ILE A 130 -6.49 -8.22 -8.40
C ILE A 130 -6.40 -7.81 -6.93
N GLY A 131 -7.43 -7.15 -6.40
CA GLY A 131 -7.52 -6.69 -5.03
C GLY A 131 -8.15 -5.30 -4.91
N THR A 132 -8.87 -5.06 -3.82
CA THR A 132 -9.66 -3.85 -3.55
C THR A 132 -8.84 -2.56 -3.48
N ASP A 133 -7.53 -2.65 -3.24
CA ASP A 133 -6.61 -1.50 -3.22
C ASP A 133 -6.21 -1.02 -4.63
N LEU A 134 -6.64 -1.68 -5.72
CA LEU A 134 -6.18 -1.39 -7.08
C LEU A 134 -6.39 0.08 -7.46
N ARG A 135 -7.55 0.66 -7.15
CA ARG A 135 -7.87 2.07 -7.47
C ARG A 135 -6.97 3.08 -6.77
N LEU A 136 -6.40 2.76 -5.61
CA LEU A 136 -5.51 3.66 -4.87
C LEU A 136 -4.26 4.01 -5.68
N PHE A 137 -3.83 3.09 -6.54
CA PHE A 137 -2.64 3.30 -7.39
C PHE A 137 -2.87 4.22 -8.59
N PHE A 138 -4.11 4.65 -8.84
CA PHE A 138 -4.44 5.65 -9.87
C PHE A 138 -4.44 7.08 -9.31
N CYS A 139 -4.21 7.25 -8.02
CA CYS A 139 -4.13 8.52 -7.32
C CYS A 139 -2.84 8.59 -6.49
N LYS A 140 -2.18 9.74 -6.44
CA LYS A 140 -0.96 9.91 -5.63
C LYS A 140 -1.25 10.07 -4.15
N GLN A 141 -2.36 10.75 -3.81
CA GLN A 141 -2.81 11.00 -2.45
C GLN A 141 -4.31 11.30 -2.45
N GLY A 142 -5.06 10.76 -1.49
CA GLY A 142 -6.50 10.94 -1.44
C GLY A 142 -7.14 10.39 -0.17
N PHE A 143 -8.45 10.50 -0.11
CA PHE A 143 -9.31 9.90 0.90
C PHE A 143 -10.25 8.89 0.24
N LEU A 144 -10.11 7.63 0.60
CA LEU A 144 -11.04 6.58 0.23
C LEU A 144 -12.23 6.66 1.16
N SER A 145 -13.38 7.12 0.66
CA SER A 145 -14.60 7.29 1.45
C SER A 145 -15.45 6.01 1.57
N ASN A 146 -15.24 5.09 0.63
CA ASN A 146 -15.74 3.72 0.60
C ASN A 146 -14.90 2.94 -0.43
N LEU A 147 -15.13 1.62 -0.59
CA LEU A 147 -14.33 0.79 -1.49
C LEU A 147 -14.30 1.26 -2.97
N LYS A 148 -15.20 2.16 -3.38
CA LYS A 148 -15.36 2.59 -4.79
C LYS A 148 -15.06 4.06 -5.06
N ASN A 149 -15.05 4.91 -4.02
CA ASN A 149 -14.97 6.36 -4.17
C ASN A 149 -13.74 6.93 -3.50
N ILE A 150 -12.97 7.70 -4.26
CA ILE A 150 -11.81 8.44 -3.77
C ILE A 150 -12.08 9.93 -3.96
N THR A 151 -11.95 10.70 -2.89
CA THR A 151 -11.89 12.15 -2.95
C THR A 151 -10.43 12.59 -3.05
N TYR A 152 -10.13 13.32 -4.11
CA TYR A 152 -8.79 13.85 -4.37
C TYR A 152 -8.61 15.20 -3.67
N PHE A 153 -7.39 15.46 -3.22
CA PHE A 153 -7.00 16.76 -2.70
C PHE A 153 -5.56 17.12 -3.07
N ARG A 154 -5.18 18.39 -2.91
CA ARG A 154 -3.84 18.86 -3.24
C ARG A 154 -2.79 18.07 -2.47
N LYS A 155 -1.85 17.49 -3.19
CA LYS A 155 -0.77 16.66 -2.62
C LYS A 155 0.04 17.42 -1.56
N LYS A 156 0.32 16.74 -0.44
CA LYS A 156 1.18 17.21 0.64
C LYS A 156 2.50 16.45 0.60
N LYS A 157 3.62 17.16 0.70
CA LYS A 157 4.96 16.55 0.82
C LYS A 157 5.16 16.04 2.25
N LEU A 158 5.20 14.71 2.40
CA LEU A 158 5.33 14.01 3.68
C LEU A 158 6.60 13.15 3.68
N PHE A 159 7.21 12.96 4.85
CA PHE A 159 8.42 12.19 5.03
C PHE A 159 8.18 11.06 6.02
N PHE A 160 8.62 9.86 5.68
CA PHE A 160 8.37 8.66 6.44
C PHE A 160 9.64 7.87 6.69
N ILE A 161 9.68 7.20 7.83
CA ILE A 161 10.45 5.98 7.99
C ILE A 161 9.50 4.80 7.95
N LEU A 162 9.94 3.72 7.33
CA LEU A 162 9.23 2.45 7.24
C LEU A 162 10.06 1.40 7.93
N VAL A 163 9.43 0.61 8.78
CA VAL A 163 10.08 -0.48 9.47
C VAL A 163 9.23 -1.74 9.36
N LYS A 164 9.82 -2.85 8.92
CA LYS A 164 9.16 -4.14 8.86
C LYS A 164 9.87 -5.15 9.74
N PRO A 165 9.22 -5.61 10.81
CA PRO A 165 9.73 -6.73 11.59
C PRO A 165 9.63 -8.05 10.79
N ASN A 166 10.35 -9.09 11.23
CA ASN A 166 10.40 -10.40 10.58
C ASN A 166 9.15 -11.25 10.85
N ILE A 167 7.97 -10.64 10.73
CA ILE A 167 6.68 -11.31 10.87
C ILE A 167 5.87 -11.22 9.58
N ARG A 168 4.92 -12.13 9.42
CA ARG A 168 3.97 -12.17 8.31
C ARG A 168 2.56 -11.97 8.83
N CYS A 169 1.86 -10.96 8.32
CA CYS A 169 0.45 -10.72 8.62
C CYS A 169 -0.39 -11.15 7.41
N SER A 170 -1.27 -12.12 7.62
CA SER A 170 -2.27 -12.50 6.63
C SER A 170 -3.40 -11.50 6.65
N THR A 171 -3.63 -10.77 5.56
CA THR A 171 -4.75 -9.82 5.44
C THR A 171 -6.07 -10.49 5.78
N LYS A 172 -6.34 -11.68 5.21
CA LYS A 172 -7.56 -12.45 5.46
C LYS A 172 -7.74 -12.77 6.95
N GLU A 173 -6.69 -13.23 7.61
CA GLU A 173 -6.72 -13.56 9.04
C GLU A 173 -6.96 -12.33 9.92
N ILE A 174 -6.28 -11.21 9.62
CA ILE A 174 -6.45 -9.99 10.43
C ILE A 174 -7.85 -9.42 10.28
N TYR A 175 -8.39 -9.34 9.06
CA TYR A 175 -9.77 -8.88 8.85
C TYR A 175 -10.83 -9.81 9.46
N SER A 176 -10.61 -11.13 9.52
CA SER A 176 -11.57 -12.05 10.15
C SER A 176 -11.69 -11.86 11.66
N LYS A 177 -10.74 -11.19 12.29
CA LYS A 177 -10.73 -10.88 13.74
C LYS A 177 -11.38 -9.54 14.08
N VAL A 178 -11.86 -8.78 13.11
CA VAL A 178 -12.58 -7.52 13.34
C VAL A 178 -13.91 -7.81 14.02
N ARG A 179 -14.17 -7.15 15.16
CA ARG A 179 -15.42 -7.27 15.97
C ARG A 179 -16.08 -5.93 16.21
N LYS A 180 -15.32 -4.82 16.08
CA LYS A 180 -15.84 -3.47 16.30
C LYS A 180 -15.70 -2.66 15.00
N TYR A 181 -16.66 -1.78 14.76
CA TYR A 181 -16.71 -0.94 13.58
C TYR A 181 -16.65 0.52 13.97
N SER A 182 -15.86 1.28 13.26
CA SER A 182 -15.74 2.73 13.41
C SER A 182 -16.87 3.47 12.71
N LYS A 183 -17.35 4.57 13.28
CA LYS A 183 -18.32 5.45 12.62
C LYS A 183 -17.72 6.02 11.33
N LYS A 184 -18.57 6.20 10.31
CA LYS A 184 -18.15 6.86 9.06
C LYS A 184 -17.74 8.30 9.33
N GLN A 185 -16.69 8.73 8.65
CA GLN A 185 -16.19 10.10 8.73
C GLN A 185 -16.50 10.84 7.42
N LEU A 186 -16.92 12.07 7.55
CA LEU A 186 -17.05 12.99 6.41
C LEU A 186 -15.74 13.76 6.21
N LEU A 187 -15.26 13.78 4.96
CA LEU A 187 -14.09 14.57 4.61
C LEU A 187 -14.46 16.07 4.59
N SER A 188 -13.80 16.85 5.42
CA SER A 188 -13.84 18.31 5.34
C SER A 188 -12.59 18.85 4.65
N GLN A 189 -12.74 19.38 3.45
CA GLN A 189 -11.60 19.91 2.68
C GLN A 189 -10.91 21.09 3.39
N ASN A 190 -11.65 21.94 4.10
CA ASN A 190 -11.09 23.04 4.87
C ASN A 190 -10.14 22.59 6.00
N LYS A 191 -10.38 21.40 6.54
CA LYS A 191 -9.53 20.79 7.58
C LYS A 191 -8.24 20.18 7.04
N ILE A 192 -8.07 20.08 5.72
CA ILE A 192 -6.91 19.45 5.08
C ILE A 192 -6.23 20.29 4.00
N ASN A 193 -6.57 21.58 3.90
CA ASN A 193 -6.08 22.47 2.84
C ASN A 193 -4.55 22.72 2.93
N THR A 194 -3.99 22.84 4.14
CA THR A 194 -2.54 22.99 4.36
C THR A 194 -1.89 21.69 4.84
N LYS A 195 -0.55 21.60 4.74
CA LYS A 195 0.21 20.44 5.23
C LYS A 195 0.01 20.24 6.74
N ASN A 196 0.09 21.29 7.54
CA ASN A 196 -0.02 21.20 9.00
C ASN A 196 -1.43 20.78 9.42
N LYS A 197 -2.47 21.38 8.85
CA LYS A 197 -3.87 20.98 9.11
C LYS A 197 -4.10 19.51 8.71
N PHE A 198 -3.55 19.08 7.58
CA PHE A 198 -3.64 17.69 7.15
C PHE A 198 -2.94 16.73 8.13
N ILE A 199 -1.71 17.06 8.58
CA ILE A 199 -1.00 16.26 9.58
C ILE A 199 -1.81 16.18 10.88
N ASN A 200 -2.38 17.28 11.35
CA ASN A 200 -3.23 17.28 12.55
C ASN A 200 -4.44 16.36 12.41
N VAL A 201 -5.13 16.39 11.25
CA VAL A 201 -6.26 15.48 11.00
C VAL A 201 -5.81 14.03 11.03
N ILE A 202 -4.79 13.67 10.25
CA ILE A 202 -4.35 12.26 10.17
C ILE A 202 -3.67 11.77 11.44
N SER A 203 -3.12 12.63 12.29
CA SER A 203 -2.52 12.24 13.58
C SER A 203 -3.58 11.76 14.58
N GLN A 204 -4.78 12.31 14.52
CA GLN A 204 -5.92 11.91 15.35
C GLN A 204 -6.63 10.65 14.83
N GLU A 205 -6.31 10.22 13.62
CA GLU A 205 -6.86 9.00 13.03
C GLU A 205 -6.18 7.74 13.57
N ASN A 206 -6.81 6.58 13.33
CA ASN A 206 -6.29 5.28 13.72
C ASN A 206 -6.21 4.31 12.52
N ASN A 207 -5.61 3.15 12.76
CA ASN A 207 -5.76 1.97 11.93
C ASN A 207 -6.49 0.91 12.77
N ASP A 208 -7.75 0.63 12.45
CA ASP A 208 -8.60 -0.29 13.22
C ASP A 208 -8.07 -1.73 13.25
N LEU A 209 -7.17 -2.09 12.33
CA LEU A 209 -6.50 -3.40 12.34
C LEU A 209 -5.28 -3.45 13.27
N GLN A 210 -4.76 -2.29 13.70
CA GLN A 210 -3.50 -2.23 14.43
C GLN A 210 -3.58 -2.94 15.78
N SER A 211 -4.62 -2.71 16.57
CA SER A 211 -4.81 -3.34 17.88
C SER A 211 -4.92 -4.87 17.79
N ILE A 212 -5.51 -5.39 16.71
CA ILE A 212 -5.61 -6.82 16.43
C ILE A 212 -4.20 -7.40 16.18
N VAL A 213 -3.38 -6.68 15.40
CA VAL A 213 -2.02 -7.12 15.08
C VAL A 213 -1.10 -6.98 16.30
N GLU A 214 -1.21 -5.90 17.08
CA GLU A 214 -0.45 -5.70 18.32
C GLU A 214 -0.73 -6.81 19.35
N LYS A 215 -2.00 -7.23 19.49
CA LYS A 215 -2.36 -8.35 20.36
C LYS A 215 -1.72 -9.65 19.92
N LYS A 216 -1.67 -9.92 18.62
CA LYS A 216 -1.06 -11.13 18.08
C LYS A 216 0.48 -11.08 18.07
N TYR A 217 1.03 -9.89 17.83
CA TYR A 217 2.46 -9.65 17.68
C TYR A 217 2.89 -8.43 18.52
N PRO A 218 3.19 -8.59 19.82
CA PRO A 218 3.54 -7.48 20.73
C PRO A 218 4.71 -6.63 20.24
N ILE A 219 5.60 -7.17 19.41
CA ILE A 219 6.70 -6.44 18.79
C ILE A 219 6.23 -5.23 17.96
N ILE A 220 5.02 -5.27 17.38
CA ILE A 220 4.43 -4.14 16.65
C ILE A 220 4.22 -2.96 17.59
N LYS A 221 3.64 -3.17 18.77
CA LYS A 221 3.44 -2.11 19.79
C LYS A 221 4.78 -1.53 20.23
N LYS A 222 5.76 -2.39 20.56
CA LYS A 222 7.12 -1.98 20.96
C LYS A 222 7.78 -1.12 19.89
N LEU A 223 7.66 -1.52 18.63
CA LEU A 223 8.22 -0.82 17.49
C LEU A 223 7.55 0.54 17.26
N LEU A 224 6.22 0.62 17.34
CA LEU A 224 5.47 1.88 17.17
C LEU A 224 5.81 2.89 18.26
N ILE A 225 5.97 2.44 19.51
CA ILE A 225 6.44 3.30 20.61
C ILE A 225 7.84 3.82 20.28
N ALA A 226 8.78 2.95 19.93
CA ALA A 226 10.14 3.35 19.60
C ALA A 226 10.22 4.36 18.44
N ILE A 227 9.36 4.20 17.42
CA ILE A 227 9.27 5.15 16.29
C ILE A 227 8.69 6.50 16.75
N ARG A 228 7.64 6.48 17.59
CA ARG A 228 6.96 7.68 18.07
C ARG A 228 7.87 8.55 18.93
N ASP A 229 8.72 7.92 19.74
CA ASP A 229 9.61 8.58 20.69
C ASP A 229 10.82 9.24 20.01
N GLU A 230 11.04 9.02 18.70
CA GLU A 230 12.10 9.67 17.94
C GLU A 230 11.81 11.15 17.70
N LYS A 231 12.85 12.00 17.88
CA LYS A 231 12.75 13.46 17.68
C LYS A 231 12.23 13.80 16.29
N GLY A 232 11.17 14.61 16.24
CA GLY A 232 10.55 15.07 14.98
C GLY A 232 9.50 14.12 14.41
N CYS A 233 9.19 13.01 15.07
CA CYS A 233 8.07 12.16 14.74
C CYS A 233 6.76 12.86 15.11
N CYS A 234 5.84 12.99 14.12
CA CYS A 234 4.50 13.53 14.35
C CYS A 234 3.58 12.46 14.93
N PHE A 235 3.66 11.26 14.40
CA PHE A 235 2.98 10.05 14.91
C PHE A 235 3.56 8.79 14.24
N SER A 236 3.31 7.65 14.87
CA SER A 236 3.63 6.32 14.33
C SER A 236 2.36 5.48 14.14
N ARG A 237 2.33 4.62 13.11
CA ARG A 237 1.18 3.76 12.81
C ARG A 237 1.58 2.58 11.95
N MET A 238 0.80 1.50 12.02
CA MET A 238 0.90 0.38 11.09
C MET A 238 0.13 0.70 9.80
N THR A 239 0.64 0.33 8.62
CA THR A 239 -0.07 0.51 7.34
C THR A 239 -0.86 -0.72 6.94
N GLY A 240 -2.11 -0.53 6.52
CA GLY A 240 -2.98 -1.63 6.09
C GLY A 240 -3.13 -2.70 7.17
N SER A 241 -3.08 -3.96 6.78
CA SER A 241 -3.10 -5.12 7.68
C SER A 241 -1.74 -5.49 8.26
N GLY A 242 -0.73 -4.62 8.07
CA GLY A 242 0.63 -4.85 8.56
C GLY A 242 1.44 -5.77 7.62
N SER A 243 2.68 -6.09 8.02
CA SER A 243 3.36 -5.80 9.29
C SER A 243 4.21 -4.52 9.27
N VAL A 244 4.25 -3.75 8.17
CA VAL A 244 5.04 -2.52 8.15
C VAL A 244 4.44 -1.48 9.08
N CYS A 245 5.28 -0.99 10.00
CA CYS A 245 5.06 0.20 10.81
C CYS A 245 5.73 1.39 10.14
N TYR A 246 5.15 2.58 10.29
CA TYR A 246 5.77 3.80 9.81
C TYR A 246 5.68 4.91 10.83
N GLY A 247 6.64 5.84 10.78
CA GLY A 247 6.57 7.13 11.43
C GLY A 247 6.46 8.24 10.39
N LEU A 248 5.56 9.19 10.60
CA LEU A 248 5.52 10.45 9.86
C LEU A 248 6.39 11.48 10.58
N PHE A 249 7.27 12.13 9.84
CA PHE A 249 8.22 13.12 10.40
C PHE A 249 7.99 14.52 9.83
N LYS A 250 8.33 15.55 10.62
CA LYS A 250 8.25 16.96 10.23
C LYS A 250 9.03 17.25 8.95
N ASP A 251 10.24 16.68 8.85
CA ASP A 251 11.17 16.91 7.75
C ASP A 251 12.03 15.66 7.46
N GLN A 252 12.83 15.76 6.40
CA GLN A 252 13.68 14.68 5.92
C GLN A 252 14.88 14.44 6.85
N ILE A 253 15.41 15.45 7.49
CA ILE A 253 16.62 15.37 8.32
C ILE A 253 16.31 14.55 9.57
N THR A 254 15.24 14.92 10.28
CA THR A 254 14.80 14.19 11.47
C THR A 254 14.41 12.76 11.16
N ALA A 255 13.72 12.50 10.03
CA ALA A 255 13.40 11.14 9.58
C ALA A 255 14.66 10.29 9.35
N LYS A 256 15.69 10.82 8.68
CA LYS A 256 16.93 10.07 8.42
C LYS A 256 17.72 9.80 9.71
N LYS A 257 17.77 10.77 10.64
CA LYS A 257 18.42 10.58 11.96
C LYS A 257 17.72 9.47 12.74
N ALA A 258 16.38 9.50 12.82
CA ALA A 258 15.58 8.47 13.47
C ALA A 258 15.77 7.08 12.81
N LEU A 259 15.81 7.02 11.47
CA LEU A 259 16.08 5.78 10.74
C LEU A 259 17.38 5.12 11.20
N ASN A 260 18.47 5.88 11.31
CA ASN A 260 19.77 5.35 11.70
C ASN A 260 19.77 4.83 13.15
N LYS A 261 19.17 5.56 14.08
CA LYS A 261 19.03 5.12 15.49
C LYS A 261 18.22 3.84 15.61
N LEU A 262 17.08 3.77 14.91
CA LEU A 262 16.20 2.61 14.96
C LEU A 262 16.82 1.37 14.31
N LYS A 263 17.68 1.53 13.29
CA LYS A 263 18.46 0.42 12.72
C LYS A 263 19.41 -0.20 13.75
N ILE A 264 20.04 0.61 14.59
CA ILE A 264 20.90 0.11 15.68
C ILE A 264 20.06 -0.65 16.70
N LYS A 265 18.88 -0.10 17.08
CA LYS A 265 18.00 -0.69 18.08
C LYS A 265 17.33 -2.00 17.61
N PHE A 266 17.08 -2.16 16.29
CA PHE A 266 16.40 -3.30 15.69
C PHE A 266 17.14 -3.82 14.45
N PRO A 267 18.37 -4.31 14.57
CA PRO A 267 19.26 -4.59 13.42
C PRO A 267 18.73 -5.67 12.47
N SER A 268 17.89 -6.59 12.95
CA SER A 268 17.29 -7.67 12.15
C SER A 268 16.07 -7.23 11.34
N PHE A 269 15.57 -6.00 11.51
CA PHE A 269 14.38 -5.52 10.79
C PHE A 269 14.76 -4.85 9.48
N TRP A 270 13.81 -4.83 8.55
CA TRP A 270 13.96 -4.05 7.34
C TRP A 270 13.54 -2.59 7.56
N PHE A 271 14.32 -1.68 7.00
CA PHE A 271 14.11 -0.23 7.10
C PHE A 271 14.16 0.45 5.75
N SER A 272 13.37 1.49 5.57
CA SER A 272 13.44 2.41 4.44
C SER A 272 13.02 3.82 4.84
N PHE A 273 13.73 4.82 4.31
CA PHE A 273 13.22 6.18 4.25
C PHE A 273 12.33 6.32 3.01
N ALA A 274 11.21 7.05 3.14
CA ALA A 274 10.32 7.33 2.03
C ALA A 274 9.73 8.74 2.10
N LYS A 275 9.28 9.24 0.93
CA LYS A 275 8.50 10.48 0.82
C LYS A 275 7.36 10.29 -0.17
N THR A 276 6.33 11.11 -0.09
CA THR A 276 5.23 11.12 -1.09
C THR A 276 5.74 11.42 -2.50
N VAL A 277 5.17 10.74 -3.53
CA VAL A 277 5.49 10.93 -4.96
C VAL A 277 4.70 12.06 -5.59
#